data_0939ff984d8458bb909de0e69694db46
#
_entry.id   0939ff984d8458bb909de0e69694db46
#
_cell.length_a   1.000
_cell.length_b   1.000
_cell.length_c   1.000
_cell.angle_alpha   90.00
_cell.angle_beta   90.00
_cell.angle_gamma   90.00
#
_symmetry.space_group_name_H-M   'P 1'
#
loop_
_entity.id
_entity.type
_entity.pdbx_description
1 polymer ?
#
loop_
_entity_poly.entity_id
_entity_poly.type
_entity_poly.pdbx_seq_one_letter_code
_entity_poly.pdbx_strand_id
1 'polypeptide(L)' 'MYLFNNTGSTKSITAYWHDSSASADIYVNNGTVAAGGYLRQDGGAYVVLEEGDKVMMQSEAGSSFSTICTFELIKKEGI' A
#
# COMPACT_ATOMS: atom_id res chain seq x y z
N MET A 1 5.82 0.84 -4.13
CA MET A 1 5.32 1.00 -2.74
C MET A 1 6.44 0.68 -1.76
N TYR A 2 6.62 1.51 -0.78
CA TYR A 2 7.70 1.40 0.20
C TYR A 2 7.13 1.66 1.59
N LEU A 3 7.37 0.76 2.51
CA LEU A 3 6.82 0.79 3.87
C LEU A 3 7.96 0.60 4.86
N PHE A 4 8.32 1.65 5.58
CA PHE A 4 9.43 1.64 6.53
C PHE A 4 8.90 1.61 7.96
N ASN A 5 9.41 0.66 8.76
CA ASN A 5 9.04 0.54 10.18
C ASN A 5 9.89 1.49 11.03
N ASN A 6 9.28 2.53 11.58
CA ASN A 6 9.93 3.53 12.42
C ASN A 6 10.09 3.10 13.88
N THR A 7 9.57 1.93 14.26
CA THR A 7 9.61 1.48 15.66
C THR A 7 10.83 0.65 15.95
N GLY A 8 11.08 0.42 17.24
CA GLY A 8 12.18 -0.42 17.71
C GLY A 8 11.83 -1.90 17.82
N SER A 9 10.72 -2.35 17.24
CA SER A 9 10.31 -3.75 17.27
C SER A 9 9.71 -4.17 15.94
N THR A 10 9.61 -5.48 15.72
CA THR A 10 8.97 -6.03 14.51
C THR A 10 7.48 -5.71 14.53
N LYS A 11 6.96 -5.21 13.43
CA LYS A 11 5.55 -4.85 13.28
C LYS A 11 4.98 -5.39 11.97
N SER A 12 3.70 -5.74 11.99
CA SER A 12 2.99 -6.18 10.81
C SER A 12 2.25 -5.02 10.15
N ILE A 13 2.15 -5.08 8.83
CA ILE A 13 1.43 -4.09 8.04
C ILE A 13 0.78 -4.78 6.84
N THR A 14 -0.41 -4.32 6.48
CA THR A 14 -1.14 -4.75 5.29
C THR A 14 -1.44 -3.53 4.44
N ALA A 15 -1.14 -3.63 3.16
CA ALA A 15 -1.56 -2.65 2.17
C ALA A 15 -2.62 -3.28 1.28
N TYR A 16 -3.68 -2.55 1.00
CA TYR A 16 -4.75 -3.07 0.16
C TYR A 16 -5.38 -1.97 -0.69
N TRP A 17 -6.01 -2.43 -1.76
CA TRP A 17 -6.71 -1.59 -2.71
C TRP A 17 -8.20 -1.71 -2.45
N HIS A 18 -8.83 -0.58 -2.19
CA HIS A 18 -10.27 -0.51 -2.11
C HIS A 18 -10.83 -0.22 -3.50
N ASP A 19 -11.46 -1.24 -4.10
CA ASP A 19 -12.12 -1.13 -5.38
C ASP A 19 -13.55 -0.63 -5.14
N SER A 20 -13.80 0.64 -5.43
CA SER A 20 -15.08 1.27 -5.14
C SER A 20 -16.21 0.70 -6.00
N SER A 21 -15.93 0.30 -7.23
CA SER A 21 -16.96 -0.24 -8.14
C SER A 21 -17.45 -1.62 -7.70
N ALA A 22 -16.57 -2.42 -7.12
CA ALA A 22 -16.90 -3.75 -6.59
C ALA A 22 -17.23 -3.74 -5.11
N SER A 23 -17.04 -2.62 -4.41
CA SER A 23 -17.15 -2.52 -2.94
C SER A 23 -16.31 -3.58 -2.25
N ALA A 24 -15.09 -3.80 -2.71
CA ALA A 24 -14.21 -4.87 -2.26
C ALA A 24 -12.82 -4.33 -1.94
N ASP A 25 -12.20 -4.94 -0.92
CA ASP A 25 -10.81 -4.68 -0.56
C ASP A 25 -9.95 -5.84 -1.04
N ILE A 26 -8.89 -5.52 -1.76
CA ILE A 26 -7.99 -6.50 -2.34
C ILE A 26 -6.60 -6.29 -1.75
N TYR A 27 -6.04 -7.31 -1.12
CA TYR A 27 -4.71 -7.22 -0.54
C TYR A 27 -3.65 -7.06 -1.62
N VAL A 28 -2.81 -6.05 -1.45
CA VAL A 28 -1.69 -5.76 -2.34
C VAL A 28 -0.40 -6.29 -1.73
N ASN A 29 -0.23 -6.10 -0.44
CA ASN A 29 0.95 -6.55 0.29
C ASN A 29 0.58 -6.81 1.73
N ASN A 30 1.18 -7.83 2.32
CA ASN A 30 0.95 -8.19 3.72
C ASN A 30 2.22 -8.83 4.26
N GLY A 31 2.73 -8.32 5.35
CA GLY A 31 3.94 -8.87 5.93
C GLY A 31 4.35 -8.23 7.23
N THR A 32 5.44 -8.75 7.77
CA THR A 32 6.08 -8.23 8.96
C THR A 32 7.37 -7.52 8.58
N VAL A 33 7.68 -6.45 9.29
CA VAL A 33 8.86 -5.64 9.03
C VAL A 33 9.66 -5.51 10.32
N ALA A 34 10.93 -5.89 10.29
CA ALA A 34 11.82 -5.76 11.44
C ALA A 34 11.97 -4.29 11.83
N ALA A 35 12.40 -4.07 13.07
CA ALA A 35 12.71 -2.73 13.56
C ALA A 35 13.70 -2.03 12.63
N GLY A 36 13.38 -0.84 12.16
CA GLY A 36 14.22 -0.10 11.22
C GLY A 36 14.33 -0.73 9.83
N GLY A 37 13.55 -1.77 9.56
CA GLY A 37 13.50 -2.41 8.25
C GLY A 37 12.40 -1.83 7.35
N TYR A 38 12.25 -2.44 6.18
CA TYR A 38 11.25 -1.97 5.22
C TYR A 38 10.70 -3.12 4.40
N LEU A 39 9.48 -2.92 3.88
CA LEU A 39 8.91 -3.70 2.81
C LEU A 39 8.89 -2.85 1.55
N ARG A 40 9.27 -3.43 0.45
CA ARG A 40 9.28 -2.76 -0.82
C ARG A 40 8.60 -3.64 -1.86
N GLN A 41 7.67 -3.05 -2.59
CA GLN A 41 7.01 -3.70 -3.71
C GLN A 41 7.21 -2.86 -4.95
N ASP A 42 7.90 -3.43 -5.92
CA ASP A 42 8.14 -2.83 -7.22
C ASP A 42 8.12 -3.92 -8.29
N GLY A 43 8.29 -3.55 -9.52
CA GLY A 43 8.27 -4.49 -10.64
C GLY A 43 6.87 -4.67 -11.22
N GLY A 44 6.54 -5.89 -11.65
CA GLY A 44 5.39 -6.17 -12.49
C GLY A 44 4.01 -6.12 -11.83
N ALA A 45 3.91 -5.96 -10.51
CA ALA A 45 2.62 -5.92 -9.84
C ALA A 45 2.18 -4.47 -9.65
N TYR A 46 1.04 -4.11 -10.20
CA TYR A 46 0.48 -2.78 -10.05
C TYR A 46 -1.05 -2.83 -10.00
N VAL A 47 -1.61 -1.75 -9.51
CA VAL A 47 -3.05 -1.56 -9.40
C VAL A 47 -3.44 -0.36 -10.25
N VAL A 48 -4.52 -0.50 -11.01
CA VAL A 48 -5.11 0.62 -11.75
C VAL A 48 -6.23 1.19 -10.91
N LEU A 49 -6.07 2.44 -10.46
CA LEU A 49 -7.07 3.11 -9.65
C LEU A 49 -8.06 3.86 -10.52
N GLU A 50 -9.34 3.60 -10.29
CA GLU A 50 -10.44 4.35 -10.88
C GLU A 50 -10.94 5.39 -9.89
N GLU A 51 -11.84 6.24 -10.33
CA GLU A 51 -12.45 7.24 -9.48
C GLU A 51 -13.13 6.58 -8.27
N GLY A 52 -12.81 7.07 -7.08
CA GLY A 52 -13.34 6.53 -5.84
C GLY A 52 -12.52 5.41 -5.22
N ASP A 53 -11.57 4.84 -5.97
CA ASP A 53 -10.69 3.81 -5.44
C ASP A 53 -9.66 4.42 -4.49
N LYS A 54 -9.15 3.56 -3.60
CA LYS A 54 -8.15 3.99 -2.59
C LYS A 54 -7.09 2.93 -2.42
N VAL A 55 -5.88 3.39 -2.14
CA VAL A 55 -4.83 2.53 -1.57
C VAL A 55 -4.80 2.80 -0.07
N MET A 56 -4.96 1.77 0.71
CA MET A 56 -5.09 1.87 2.16
C MET A 56 -4.06 0.99 2.84
N MET A 57 -3.64 1.38 4.02
CA MET A 57 -2.66 0.64 4.81
C MET A 57 -3.16 0.51 6.23
N GLN A 58 -2.96 -0.69 6.79
CA GLN A 58 -3.32 -0.99 8.16
C GLN A 58 -2.16 -1.70 8.83
N SER A 59 -1.73 -1.18 9.97
CA SER A 59 -0.66 -1.78 10.76
C SER A 59 -1.17 -2.14 12.15
N GLU A 60 -0.44 -3.03 12.83
CA GLU A 60 -0.79 -3.42 14.19
C GLU A 60 -0.69 -2.25 15.17
N ALA A 61 -1.30 -2.39 16.34
CA ALA A 61 -1.27 -1.37 17.38
C ALA A 61 0.16 -1.04 17.82
N GLY A 62 0.42 0.23 18.10
CA GLY A 62 1.75 0.69 18.49
C GLY A 62 2.74 0.80 17.33
N SER A 63 2.26 0.72 16.10
CA SER A 63 3.09 0.83 14.90
C SER A 63 3.26 2.27 14.46
N SER A 64 4.37 2.53 13.78
CA SER A 64 4.63 3.78 13.08
C SER A 64 5.38 3.44 11.80
N PHE A 65 4.75 3.69 10.66
CA PHE A 65 5.33 3.42 9.36
C PHE A 65 5.43 4.69 8.53
N SER A 66 6.57 4.85 7.86
CA SER A 66 6.68 5.81 6.77
C SER A 66 6.37 5.09 5.46
N THR A 67 5.50 5.67 4.67
CA THR A 67 5.03 5.02 3.44
C THR A 67 5.27 5.92 2.24
N ILE A 68 5.72 5.32 1.15
CA ILE A 68 5.90 6.00 -0.13
C ILE A 68 5.20 5.18 -1.18
N CYS A 69 4.24 5.79 -1.84
CA CYS A 69 3.57 5.21 -3.00
C CYS A 69 3.87 6.06 -4.21
N THR A 70 4.40 5.45 -5.24
CA THR A 70 4.54 6.10 -6.54
C THR A 70 3.41 5.67 -7.44
N PHE A 71 2.88 6.60 -8.20
CA PHE A 71 1.82 6.31 -9.15
C PHE A 71 2.03 7.11 -10.42
N GLU A 72 1.46 6.60 -11.48
CA GLU A 72 1.48 7.24 -12.79
C GLU A 72 0.06 7.64 -13.14
N LEU A 73 -0.10 8.88 -13.59
CA LEU A 73 -1.40 9.37 -14.00
C LEU A 73 -1.59 9.01 -15.47
N ILE A 74 -2.57 8.15 -15.73
CA ILE A 74 -2.91 7.74 -17.09
C ILE A 74 -4.04 8.64 -17.59
N LYS A 75 -3.73 9.45 -18.59
CA LYS A 75 -4.73 10.30 -19.20
C LYS A 75 -5.59 9.48 -20.15
N LYS A 76 -6.88 9.54 -19.94
CA LYS A 76 -7.82 8.81 -20.78
C LYS A 76 -7.90 9.42 -22.18
N GLU A 77 -7.73 8.59 -23.19
CA GLU A 77 -7.85 9.01 -24.59
C GLU A 77 -9.23 9.55 -24.92
N GLY A 78 -9.29 10.56 -25.77
CA GLY A 78 -10.54 11.09 -26.29
C GLY A 78 -11.29 12.01 -25.35
N ILE A 79 -10.66 12.42 -24.28
CA ILE A 79 -11.27 13.34 -23.31
C ILE A 79 -10.64 14.71 -23.41
#